data_f6088a143a8929454db61041111feebf
#
_entry.id   f6088a143a8929454db61041111feebf
#
_cell.length_a   1.000
_cell.length_b   1.000
_cell.length_c   1.000
_cell.angle_alpha   90.00
_cell.angle_beta   90.00
_cell.angle_gamma   90.00
#
_symmetry.space_group_name_H-M   'P 1'
#
loop_
_entity.id
_entity.type
_entity.pdbx_description
1 polymer ?
#
loop_
_entity_poly.entity_id
_entity_poly.type
_entity_poly.pdbx_seq_one_letter_code
_entity_poly.pdbx_strand_id
1 'polypeptide(L)' 'MTKEEFFKIVPARQFFTKYCTGITNYYHKLRGFDGNKKPIDFTIEEKKHMQKCAAKLGKELSNVKF' A
#
# COMPACT_ATOMS: atom_id res chain seq x y z
N MET A 1 -3.76 -9.51 9.35
CA MET A 1 -3.65 -8.04 9.40
C MET A 1 -4.45 -7.44 8.26
N THR A 2 -5.29 -6.47 8.55
CA THR A 2 -6.07 -5.78 7.53
C THR A 2 -5.25 -4.65 6.90
N LYS A 3 -5.73 -4.12 5.78
CA LYS A 3 -5.12 -2.97 5.12
C LYS A 3 -5.03 -1.78 6.08
N GLU A 4 -6.08 -1.53 6.83
CA GLU A 4 -6.14 -0.43 7.79
C GLU A 4 -5.10 -0.60 8.90
N GLU A 5 -4.94 -1.80 9.41
CA GLU A 5 -3.94 -2.10 10.42
C GLU A 5 -2.52 -1.94 9.86
N PHE A 6 -2.30 -2.40 8.63
CA PHE A 6 -1.00 -2.28 7.98
C PHE A 6 -0.58 -0.81 7.86
N PHE A 7 -1.49 0.05 7.40
CA PHE A 7 -1.16 1.47 7.20
C PHE A 7 -1.16 2.30 8.48
N LYS A 8 -1.50 1.71 9.62
CA LYS A 8 -1.20 2.32 10.92
C LYS A 8 0.26 2.15 11.32
N ILE A 9 0.88 1.08 10.84
CA ILE A 9 2.28 0.76 11.15
C ILE A 9 3.21 1.34 10.10
N VAL A 10 2.86 1.19 8.81
CA VAL A 10 3.68 1.62 7.68
C VAL A 10 3.01 2.83 7.04
N PRO A 11 3.64 4.02 7.06
CA PRO A 11 3.05 5.20 6.40
C PRO A 11 2.79 4.95 4.93
N ALA A 12 1.56 5.22 4.48
CA ALA A 12 1.13 4.95 3.12
C ALA A 12 2.02 5.66 2.09
N ARG A 13 2.35 6.92 2.34
CA ARG A 13 3.22 7.69 1.43
C ARG A 13 4.56 6.99 1.21
N GLN A 14 5.19 6.51 2.28
CA GLN A 14 6.46 5.80 2.17
C GLN A 14 6.30 4.46 1.47
N PHE A 15 5.25 3.74 1.79
CA PHE A 15 4.99 2.45 1.17
C PHE A 15 4.88 2.58 -0.35
N PHE A 16 4.04 3.50 -0.83
CA PHE A 16 3.78 3.63 -2.26
C PHE A 16 4.87 4.38 -3.03
N THR A 17 5.75 5.10 -2.36
CA THR A 17 6.83 5.82 -3.05
C THR A 17 8.18 5.09 -2.98
N LYS A 18 8.40 4.26 -1.96
CA LYS A 18 9.68 3.58 -1.75
C LYS A 18 9.61 2.07 -1.87
N TYR A 19 8.53 1.45 -1.40
CA TYR A 19 8.45 0.00 -1.28
C TYR A 19 7.53 -0.64 -2.31
N CYS A 20 6.55 0.08 -2.80
CA CYS A 20 5.55 -0.44 -3.74
C CYS A 20 5.25 0.61 -4.81
N THR A 21 6.25 0.87 -5.66
CA THR A 21 6.12 1.88 -6.70
C THR A 21 5.25 1.39 -7.86
N GLY A 22 4.77 2.33 -8.68
CA GLY A 22 4.01 2.00 -9.88
C GLY A 22 2.50 2.03 -9.71
N ILE A 23 1.99 2.25 -8.51
CA ILE A 23 0.54 2.41 -8.30
C ILE A 23 0.21 3.90 -8.29
N THR A 24 -0.61 4.31 -9.26
CA THR A 24 -1.05 5.70 -9.38
C THR A 24 -2.30 5.94 -8.56
N ASN A 25 -2.50 7.19 -8.14
CA ASN A 25 -3.69 7.60 -7.40
C ASN A 25 -3.94 6.78 -6.13
N TYR A 26 -2.88 6.26 -5.51
CA TYR A 26 -3.02 5.45 -4.30
C TYR A 26 -3.79 6.19 -3.19
N TYR A 27 -3.59 7.48 -3.11
CA TYR A 27 -4.21 8.31 -2.09
C TYR A 27 -5.75 8.26 -2.18
N HIS A 28 -6.28 8.44 -3.39
CA HIS A 28 -7.73 8.35 -3.61
C HIS A 28 -8.25 6.93 -3.39
N LYS A 29 -7.50 5.93 -3.84
CA LYS A 29 -7.88 4.52 -3.68
C LYS A 29 -7.92 4.11 -2.21
N LEU A 30 -7.03 4.64 -1.39
CA LEU A 30 -7.06 4.40 0.05
C LEU A 30 -8.29 5.04 0.71
N ARG A 31 -8.68 6.22 0.24
CA ARG A 31 -9.87 6.91 0.76
C ARG A 31 -11.17 6.29 0.26
N GLY A 32 -11.13 5.59 -0.87
CA GLY A 32 -12.31 5.01 -1.50
C GLY A 32 -13.05 5.92 -2.46
N PHE A 33 -12.58 7.16 -2.65
CA PHE A 33 -13.21 8.15 -3.53
C PHE A 33 -12.15 8.94 -4.28
N ASP A 34 -12.40 9.23 -5.56
CA ASP A 34 -11.53 10.10 -6.35
C ASP A 34 -11.83 11.59 -6.06
N GLY A 35 -11.16 12.49 -6.81
CA GLY A 35 -11.35 13.91 -6.65
C GLY A 35 -12.75 14.41 -7.02
N ASN A 36 -13.54 13.63 -7.74
CA ASN A 36 -14.92 13.92 -8.12
C ASN A 36 -15.93 13.17 -7.26
N LYS A 37 -15.50 12.62 -6.13
CA LYS A 37 -16.32 11.86 -5.18
C LYS A 37 -16.90 10.57 -5.78
N LYS A 38 -16.31 10.06 -6.86
CA LYS A 38 -16.69 8.77 -7.45
C LYS A 38 -15.97 7.66 -6.69
N PRO A 39 -16.65 6.53 -6.42
CA PRO A 39 -16.00 5.39 -5.77
C PRO A 39 -14.81 4.89 -6.60
N ILE A 40 -13.69 4.63 -5.94
CA ILE A 40 -12.50 4.09 -6.57
C ILE A 40 -11.81 3.15 -5.60
N ASP A 41 -11.22 2.07 -6.09
CA ASP A 41 -10.48 1.12 -5.30
C ASP A 41 -9.30 0.58 -6.11
N PHE A 42 -8.42 -0.13 -5.44
CA PHE A 42 -7.31 -0.79 -6.10
C PHE A 42 -7.83 -1.92 -6.99
N THR A 43 -7.20 -2.09 -8.14
CA THR A 43 -7.52 -3.22 -9.01
C THR A 43 -7.00 -4.52 -8.40
N ILE A 44 -7.45 -5.66 -8.96
CA ILE A 44 -6.97 -6.97 -8.51
C ILE A 44 -5.46 -7.09 -8.69
N GLU A 45 -4.95 -6.62 -9.83
CA GLU A 45 -3.52 -6.62 -10.12
C GLU A 45 -2.75 -5.75 -9.13
N GLU A 46 -3.30 -4.57 -8.81
CA GLU A 46 -2.68 -3.68 -7.83
C GLU A 46 -2.64 -4.31 -6.44
N LYS A 47 -3.73 -4.97 -6.04
CA LYS A 47 -3.78 -5.67 -4.76
C LYS A 47 -2.75 -6.80 -4.68
N LYS A 48 -2.57 -7.55 -5.77
CA LYS A 48 -1.54 -8.60 -5.84
C LYS A 48 -0.15 -8.01 -5.74
N HIS A 49 0.09 -6.90 -6.44
CA HIS A 49 1.37 -6.20 -6.37
C HIS A 49 1.65 -5.68 -4.96
N MET A 50 0.66 -5.07 -4.33
CA MET A 50 0.77 -4.58 -2.95
C MET A 50 1.07 -5.71 -1.98
N GLN A 51 0.44 -6.87 -2.16
CA GLN A 51 0.66 -8.04 -1.31
C GLN A 51 2.10 -8.52 -1.42
N LYS A 52 2.66 -8.56 -2.62
CA LYS A 52 4.06 -8.93 -2.84
C LYS A 52 5.01 -7.91 -2.20
N CYS A 53 4.71 -6.62 -2.34
CA CYS A 53 5.53 -5.57 -1.74
C CYS A 53 5.51 -5.64 -0.22
N ALA A 54 4.35 -5.87 0.37
CA ALA A 54 4.21 -6.00 1.81
C ALA A 54 4.96 -7.22 2.35
N ALA A 55 4.87 -8.35 1.65
CA ALA A 55 5.59 -9.56 2.03
C ALA A 55 7.10 -9.36 1.98
N LYS A 56 7.58 -8.70 0.94
CA LYS A 56 9.01 -8.38 0.80
C LYS A 56 9.48 -7.45 1.91
N LEU A 57 8.71 -6.41 2.21
CA LEU A 57 9.03 -5.47 3.28
C LEU A 57 9.07 -6.18 4.64
N GLY A 58 8.12 -7.05 4.90
CA GLY A 58 8.09 -7.83 6.14
C GLY A 58 9.33 -8.70 6.30
N LYS A 59 9.79 -9.32 5.21
CA LYS A 59 11.01 -10.13 5.21
C LYS A 59 12.24 -9.26 5.51
N GLU A 60 12.32 -8.10 4.89
CA GLU A 60 13.44 -7.18 5.12
C GLU A 60 13.46 -6.67 6.57
N LEU A 61 12.29 -6.33 7.11
CA LEU A 61 12.17 -5.87 8.49
C LEU A 61 12.57 -6.96 9.49
N SER A 62 12.26 -8.22 9.22
CA SER A 62 12.61 -9.32 10.11
C SER A 62 14.11 -9.63 10.11
N ASN A 63 14.84 -9.12 9.10
CA ASN A 63 16.29 -9.32 8.97
C ASN A 63 17.11 -8.12 9.44
N VAL A 64 16.46 -7.08 9.99
CA VAL A 64 17.18 -5.91 10.46
C VAL A 64 18.06 -6.27 11.66
N LYS A 65 19.25 -5.66 11.72
CA LYS A 65 20.21 -5.84 12.80
C LYS A 65 20.34 -4.52 13.57
N PHE A 66 20.26 -4.60 14.88
CA PHE A 66 20.43 -3.42 15.73
C PHE A 66 21.76 -3.42 16.45
#